data_a345a8b1341a1f2e92a21bb952c1a375
#
_entry.id   a345a8b1341a1f2e92a21bb952c1a375
#
_cell.length_a   1.000
_cell.length_b   1.000
_cell.length_c   1.000
_cell.angle_alpha   90.00
_cell.angle_beta   90.00
_cell.angle_gamma   90.00
#
_symmetry.space_group_name_H-M   'P 1'
#
loop_
_entity.id
_entity.type
_entity.pdbx_description
1 polymer ?
#
loop_
_entity_poly.entity_id
_entity_poly.type
_entity_poly.pdbx_seq_one_letter_code
_entity_poly.pdbx_strand_id
1 'polypeptide(L)'
;MYQGKFEAKNRPAAQPGYVPEQTREETRQAYKPHQSAANAARQQIPQARPQQPRPQGTQQPRPQQRPAPAPVPQKKGPHLDSIIFYTLYFLLIAVFCLGMVIGVNWLNGWLVDYEAAQPTAKSQEVFDRLFANPDWAGLYEQAGCQDTAYEGKDAFAAYMTEKVGGSQLTYTETSAGLSQGKKYYVKLGDERIGAFYLTNQATKKTDIPDWELGKVELIFDRADGYLIQKVDGHRAFVNGVELDDSFTIQTTSTSAEEYLPVGTVGAKIDVQSITGLMMRPTVTIQDQSGTEMPVVYDEEKGMFVEQTEATAISDAERTAVMGALEAYSGYMINASGARQNVAKYFDSNSDAYQNIMKIGAELWMNTDRGHKFLDETITDYVKYTDELFSCKASLTMQVTLKDGSLSSYDVEESMFFRLKNGNWVCYGMTNKDVTKPVGKVRITFISDLNDGITLSSQFYQTDAATLMTPVITAPEGKIFSGWVKETTVNGRTELTVVFTPDENGEVTVPAGTTLEPMTLYALFENAE
;
A
#
# COMPACT_ATOMS: atom_id res chain seq x y z
N MET A 1 17.20 -31.23 35.25
CA MET A 1 16.67 -30.87 36.58
C MET A 1 15.76 -29.69 36.40
N TYR A 2 14.48 -29.97 36.27
CA TYR A 2 13.46 -28.92 36.10
C TYR A 2 13.12 -28.34 37.47
N GLN A 3 13.58 -27.15 37.76
CA GLN A 3 13.04 -26.33 38.83
C GLN A 3 12.04 -25.36 38.20
N GLY A 4 10.76 -25.70 38.21
CA GLY A 4 9.71 -24.76 37.96
C GLY A 4 9.75 -23.66 39.03
N LYS A 5 10.13 -22.44 38.66
CA LYS A 5 9.97 -21.27 39.52
C LYS A 5 8.50 -20.85 39.51
N PHE A 6 7.78 -21.18 40.60
CA PHE A 6 6.51 -20.55 40.89
C PHE A 6 6.81 -19.13 41.43
N GLU A 7 6.52 -18.11 40.65
CA GLU A 7 6.52 -16.73 41.15
C GLU A 7 5.17 -16.42 41.77
N ALA A 8 5.10 -16.38 43.09
CA ALA A 8 3.94 -15.93 43.80
C ALA A 8 3.74 -14.42 43.59
N LYS A 9 2.77 -14.03 42.77
CA LYS A 9 2.29 -12.64 42.73
C LYS A 9 1.27 -12.46 43.85
N ASN A 10 1.68 -11.87 44.98
CA ASN A 10 0.76 -11.38 45.98
C ASN A 10 -0.08 -10.25 45.39
N ARG A 11 -1.30 -10.55 44.92
CA ARG A 11 -2.32 -9.54 44.66
C ARG A 11 -3.13 -9.36 45.95
N PRO A 12 -3.21 -8.13 46.54
CA PRO A 12 -4.17 -7.87 47.60
C PRO A 12 -5.58 -8.05 47.03
N ALA A 13 -6.42 -8.71 47.81
CA ALA A 13 -7.84 -8.92 47.52
C ALA A 13 -8.51 -7.59 47.16
N ALA A 14 -9.14 -7.52 46.01
CA ALA A 14 -9.88 -6.36 45.56
C ALA A 14 -11.02 -6.06 46.53
N GLN A 15 -10.95 -4.91 47.20
CA GLN A 15 -12.11 -4.35 47.93
C GLN A 15 -13.13 -3.85 46.91
N PRO A 16 -14.40 -4.14 47.05
CA PRO A 16 -15.45 -3.60 46.21
C PRO A 16 -15.69 -2.14 46.57
N GLY A 17 -15.48 -1.25 45.64
CA GLY A 17 -15.98 0.13 45.72
C GLY A 17 -14.90 1.22 45.78
N TYR A 18 -14.22 1.45 44.69
CA TYR A 18 -13.69 2.78 44.40
C TYR A 18 -13.54 2.94 42.88
N VAL A 19 -14.42 3.71 42.29
CA VAL A 19 -14.33 4.21 40.93
C VAL A 19 -13.65 5.56 41.01
N PRO A 20 -12.46 5.78 40.46
CA PRO A 20 -11.92 7.13 40.33
C PRO A 20 -12.62 7.81 39.14
N GLU A 21 -13.46 8.76 39.48
CA GLU A 21 -14.04 9.75 38.59
C GLU A 21 -12.95 10.82 38.32
N GLN A 22 -12.07 10.60 37.38
CA GLN A 22 -11.21 11.64 36.77
C GLN A 22 -10.45 11.03 35.58
N THR A 23 -11.07 11.07 34.42
CA THR A 23 -10.38 11.18 33.10
C THR A 23 -11.45 11.38 32.01
N ARG A 24 -12.19 12.48 32.10
CA ARG A 24 -13.16 12.84 31.05
C ARG A 24 -13.10 14.30 30.62
N GLU A 25 -11.99 14.96 30.79
CA GLU A 25 -11.86 16.40 30.41
C GLU A 25 -10.65 16.77 29.54
N GLU A 26 -9.80 15.86 29.11
CA GLU A 26 -8.64 16.22 28.29
C GLU A 26 -8.72 15.84 26.79
N THR A 27 -9.86 15.46 26.26
CA THR A 27 -9.98 15.14 24.82
C THR A 27 -10.93 16.09 24.06
N ARG A 28 -11.06 17.35 24.50
CA ARG A 28 -11.86 18.36 23.81
C ARG A 28 -11.17 19.71 23.56
N GLN A 29 -9.86 19.72 23.37
CA GLN A 29 -9.16 20.94 22.92
C GLN A 29 -8.06 20.59 21.89
N ALA A 30 -8.44 20.21 20.71
CA ALA A 30 -7.55 20.28 19.54
C ALA A 30 -8.35 20.10 18.24
N TYR A 31 -9.24 21.02 17.92
CA TYR A 31 -9.60 21.29 16.53
C TYR A 31 -10.24 22.68 16.43
N LYS A 32 -9.42 23.70 16.27
CA LYS A 32 -9.86 25.00 15.72
C LYS A 32 -9.27 25.10 14.32
N PRO A 33 -10.09 25.23 13.29
CA PRO A 33 -9.56 25.53 11.96
C PRO A 33 -9.07 26.98 11.95
N HIS A 34 -7.82 27.15 11.56
CA HIS A 34 -7.25 28.45 11.22
C HIS A 34 -8.02 29.02 10.01
N GLN A 35 -8.85 30.02 10.27
CA GLN A 35 -9.30 30.94 9.22
C GLN A 35 -8.10 31.80 8.82
N SER A 36 -7.52 31.49 7.68
CA SER A 36 -6.59 32.33 6.98
C SER A 36 -7.38 33.48 6.34
N ALA A 37 -7.17 34.68 6.84
CA ALA A 37 -7.71 35.92 6.27
C ALA A 37 -7.03 36.15 4.91
N ALA A 38 -7.72 35.84 3.84
CA ALA A 38 -7.38 36.32 2.51
C ALA A 38 -7.79 37.80 2.40
N ASN A 39 -6.84 38.70 2.62
CA ASN A 39 -6.99 40.13 2.30
C ASN A 39 -7.10 40.29 0.79
N ALA A 40 -8.30 40.67 0.38
CA ALA A 40 -8.62 41.11 -0.96
C ALA A 40 -7.85 42.38 -1.30
N ALA A 41 -6.86 42.29 -2.14
CA ALA A 41 -6.36 43.44 -2.89
C ALA A 41 -7.26 43.64 -4.12
N ARG A 42 -8.31 44.43 -3.96
CA ARG A 42 -9.06 45.01 -5.08
C ARG A 42 -8.16 46.03 -5.78
N GLN A 43 -7.63 45.66 -6.93
CA GLN A 43 -7.10 46.63 -7.90
C GLN A 43 -8.27 47.38 -8.50
N GLN A 44 -8.33 48.70 -8.20
CA GLN A 44 -9.24 49.66 -8.80
C GLN A 44 -8.84 49.90 -10.25
N ILE A 45 -9.74 49.62 -11.15
CA ILE A 45 -9.69 50.06 -12.55
C ILE A 45 -10.00 51.56 -12.54
N PRO A 46 -9.19 52.45 -13.16
CA PRO A 46 -9.51 53.85 -13.27
C PRO A 46 -10.68 54.06 -14.24
N GLN A 47 -11.80 54.53 -13.74
CA GLN A 47 -12.90 55.01 -14.56
C GLN A 47 -12.46 56.31 -15.29
N ALA A 48 -12.60 56.30 -16.60
CA ALA A 48 -12.46 57.47 -17.46
C ALA A 48 -13.52 58.50 -17.09
N ARG A 49 -13.07 59.72 -16.74
CA ARG A 49 -13.89 60.92 -16.48
C ARG A 49 -14.55 61.40 -17.76
N PRO A 50 -15.84 61.76 -17.74
CA PRO A 50 -16.49 62.44 -18.87
C PRO A 50 -15.94 63.84 -19.01
N GLN A 51 -15.55 64.25 -20.21
CA GLN A 51 -15.20 65.63 -20.53
C GLN A 51 -16.49 66.45 -20.62
N GLN A 52 -16.55 67.54 -19.81
CA GLN A 52 -17.54 68.56 -19.90
C GLN A 52 -17.35 69.44 -21.15
N PRO A 53 -18.44 69.89 -21.77
CA PRO A 53 -18.35 70.81 -22.92
C PRO A 53 -17.95 72.22 -22.49
N ARG A 54 -17.02 72.78 -23.19
CA ARG A 54 -16.60 74.19 -23.03
C ARG A 54 -17.56 75.12 -23.72
N PRO A 55 -17.87 76.31 -23.15
CA PRO A 55 -18.90 77.21 -23.63
C PRO A 55 -18.51 78.01 -24.89
N GLN A 56 -19.52 78.23 -25.70
CA GLN A 56 -19.50 79.08 -26.87
C GLN A 56 -19.22 80.52 -26.47
N GLY A 57 -18.20 81.09 -27.05
CA GLY A 57 -17.98 82.54 -27.07
C GLY A 57 -18.65 83.19 -28.27
N THR A 58 -19.63 83.99 -27.97
CA THR A 58 -20.29 84.93 -28.87
C THR A 58 -19.32 85.94 -29.43
N GLN A 59 -19.27 86.15 -30.75
CA GLN A 59 -18.87 87.43 -31.38
C GLN A 59 -19.80 87.82 -32.50
N GLN A 60 -20.21 89.07 -32.40
CA GLN A 60 -21.18 89.80 -33.17
C GLN A 60 -20.74 90.12 -34.61
N PRO A 61 -21.69 90.62 -35.43
CA PRO A 61 -21.57 90.74 -36.89
C PRO A 61 -21.07 92.08 -37.38
N ARG A 62 -20.49 92.09 -38.56
CA ARG A 62 -20.40 93.31 -39.39
C ARG A 62 -20.28 93.04 -40.88
N PRO A 63 -20.54 94.00 -41.75
CA PRO A 63 -21.80 94.17 -42.43
C PRO A 63 -21.70 93.84 -43.96
N GLN A 64 -22.86 93.75 -44.54
CA GLN A 64 -23.12 93.54 -45.97
C GLN A 64 -22.42 94.51 -46.91
N GLN A 65 -21.79 94.01 -47.95
CA GLN A 65 -21.71 94.68 -49.24
C GLN A 65 -22.31 93.79 -50.31
N ARG A 66 -23.34 94.33 -50.98
CA ARG A 66 -23.90 93.70 -52.17
C ARG A 66 -22.91 93.79 -53.33
N PRO A 67 -22.67 92.74 -54.07
CA PRO A 67 -22.19 92.86 -55.42
C PRO A 67 -23.30 92.50 -56.46
N ALA A 68 -23.07 93.00 -57.60
CA ALA A 68 -23.88 92.98 -58.80
C ALA A 68 -24.25 91.59 -59.36
N PRO A 69 -25.31 91.55 -60.20
CA PRO A 69 -25.81 90.26 -60.69
C PRO A 69 -24.84 89.57 -61.68
N ALA A 70 -24.54 88.32 -61.37
CA ALA A 70 -23.77 87.45 -62.20
C ALA A 70 -24.59 86.91 -63.42
N PRO A 71 -23.95 86.67 -64.54
CA PRO A 71 -24.61 86.22 -65.74
C PRO A 71 -25.14 84.76 -65.58
N VAL A 72 -26.29 84.55 -66.15
CA VAL A 72 -27.00 83.26 -66.19
C VAL A 72 -26.10 82.14 -66.81
N PRO A 73 -25.79 81.01 -66.17
CA PRO A 73 -25.07 79.99 -66.82
C PRO A 73 -25.96 79.22 -67.79
N GLN A 74 -25.58 79.19 -69.00
CA GLN A 74 -26.19 78.29 -70.03
C GLN A 74 -26.00 76.83 -69.57
N LYS A 75 -27.10 76.08 -69.43
CA LYS A 75 -27.12 74.65 -69.25
C LYS A 75 -26.48 73.98 -70.52
N LYS A 76 -25.18 73.67 -70.44
CA LYS A 76 -24.61 72.69 -71.33
C LYS A 76 -25.20 71.33 -70.97
N GLY A 77 -25.84 70.68 -71.91
CA GLY A 77 -26.32 69.29 -71.77
C GLY A 77 -25.16 68.35 -71.40
N PRO A 78 -25.37 67.31 -70.70
CA PRO A 78 -24.31 66.36 -70.34
C PRO A 78 -23.56 65.89 -71.57
N HIS A 79 -22.27 66.23 -71.62
CA HIS A 79 -21.39 65.71 -72.67
C HIS A 79 -21.35 64.15 -72.57
N LEU A 80 -21.57 63.50 -73.70
CA LEU A 80 -21.56 62.03 -73.80
C LEU A 80 -20.33 61.39 -73.15
N ASP A 81 -19.17 62.09 -73.26
CA ASP A 81 -17.92 61.67 -72.67
C ASP A 81 -17.93 61.63 -71.14
N SER A 82 -18.65 62.60 -70.52
CA SER A 82 -18.81 62.60 -69.04
C SER A 82 -19.67 61.46 -68.52
N ILE A 83 -20.70 61.10 -69.29
CA ILE A 83 -21.56 59.96 -68.94
C ILE A 83 -20.77 58.67 -69.04
N ILE A 84 -20.00 58.48 -70.12
CA ILE A 84 -19.16 57.33 -70.32
C ILE A 84 -18.09 57.26 -69.21
N PHE A 85 -17.43 58.37 -68.85
CA PHE A 85 -16.43 58.45 -67.77
C PHE A 85 -17.04 58.01 -66.41
N TYR A 86 -18.21 58.57 -66.03
CA TYR A 86 -18.83 58.20 -64.77
C TYR A 86 -19.32 56.75 -64.76
N THR A 87 -19.83 56.26 -65.88
CA THR A 87 -20.28 54.87 -66.00
C THR A 87 -19.08 53.92 -65.83
N LEU A 88 -17.95 54.24 -66.48
CA LEU A 88 -16.72 53.43 -66.37
C LEU A 88 -16.13 53.53 -64.94
N TYR A 89 -16.18 54.70 -64.29
CA TYR A 89 -15.76 54.91 -62.91
C TYR A 89 -16.64 54.13 -61.93
N PHE A 90 -17.95 54.19 -62.06
CA PHE A 90 -18.85 53.36 -61.21
C PHE A 90 -18.68 51.88 -61.47
N LEU A 91 -18.47 51.46 -62.71
CA LEU A 91 -18.15 50.07 -63.02
C LEU A 91 -16.87 49.60 -62.37
N LEU A 92 -15.81 50.43 -62.40
CA LEU A 92 -14.55 50.14 -61.75
C LEU A 92 -14.71 50.04 -60.22
N ILE A 93 -15.47 50.97 -59.61
CA ILE A 93 -15.81 50.90 -58.16
C ILE A 93 -16.60 49.63 -57.86
N ALA A 94 -17.58 49.28 -58.71
CA ALA A 94 -18.37 48.05 -58.53
C ALA A 94 -17.49 46.79 -58.59
N VAL A 95 -16.58 46.73 -59.55
CA VAL A 95 -15.62 45.63 -59.69
C VAL A 95 -14.65 45.59 -58.50
N PHE A 96 -14.18 46.75 -58.04
CA PHE A 96 -13.33 46.85 -56.84
C PHE A 96 -14.10 46.39 -55.57
N CYS A 97 -15.32 46.85 -55.38
CA CYS A 97 -16.18 46.45 -54.25
C CYS A 97 -16.45 44.92 -54.30
N LEU A 98 -16.78 44.38 -55.48
CA LEU A 98 -16.95 42.94 -55.66
C LEU A 98 -15.70 42.16 -55.35
N GLY A 99 -14.51 42.67 -55.82
CA GLY A 99 -13.22 42.09 -55.53
C GLY A 99 -12.89 42.13 -54.02
N MET A 100 -13.25 43.26 -53.36
CA MET A 100 -13.10 43.33 -51.90
C MET A 100 -13.99 42.33 -51.15
N VAL A 101 -15.27 42.18 -51.55
CA VAL A 101 -16.20 41.21 -50.94
C VAL A 101 -15.69 39.79 -51.13
N ILE A 102 -15.25 39.45 -52.36
CA ILE A 102 -14.66 38.11 -52.62
C ILE A 102 -13.37 37.92 -51.80
N GLY A 103 -12.50 38.93 -51.77
CA GLY A 103 -11.25 38.89 -51.03
C GLY A 103 -11.47 38.75 -49.51
N VAL A 104 -12.44 39.50 -48.94
CA VAL A 104 -12.78 39.40 -47.51
C VAL A 104 -13.38 38.04 -47.18
N ASN A 105 -14.30 37.52 -48.03
CA ASN A 105 -14.86 36.20 -47.81
C ASN A 105 -13.80 35.09 -47.92
N TRP A 106 -12.87 35.18 -48.88
CA TRP A 106 -11.77 34.24 -49.00
C TRP A 106 -10.82 34.33 -47.79
N LEU A 107 -10.47 35.56 -47.38
CA LEU A 107 -9.60 35.77 -46.20
C LEU A 107 -10.29 35.29 -44.92
N ASN A 108 -11.59 35.52 -44.76
CA ASN A 108 -12.34 35.03 -43.61
C ASN A 108 -12.37 33.49 -43.59
N GLY A 109 -12.62 32.83 -44.73
CA GLY A 109 -12.51 31.38 -44.83
C GLY A 109 -11.13 30.87 -44.44
N TRP A 110 -10.06 31.50 -44.97
CA TRP A 110 -8.68 31.13 -44.64
C TRP A 110 -8.35 31.36 -43.15
N LEU A 111 -8.84 32.44 -42.53
CA LEU A 111 -8.66 32.72 -41.12
C LEU A 111 -9.35 31.67 -40.21
N VAL A 112 -10.58 31.27 -40.58
CA VAL A 112 -11.30 30.22 -39.86
C VAL A 112 -10.55 28.89 -39.92
N ASP A 113 -10.06 28.51 -41.11
CA ASP A 113 -9.27 27.30 -41.31
C ASP A 113 -7.93 27.39 -40.52
N TYR A 114 -7.31 28.56 -40.52
CA TYR A 114 -6.07 28.80 -39.76
C TYR A 114 -6.28 28.75 -38.24
N GLU A 115 -7.38 29.33 -37.74
CA GLU A 115 -7.73 29.26 -36.31
C GLU A 115 -8.08 27.82 -35.89
N ALA A 116 -8.83 27.09 -36.68
CA ALA A 116 -9.13 25.68 -36.45
C ALA A 116 -7.88 24.80 -36.46
N ALA A 117 -6.88 25.17 -37.26
CA ALA A 117 -5.60 24.48 -37.36
C ALA A 117 -4.59 24.88 -36.26
N GLN A 118 -4.95 25.78 -35.33
CA GLN A 118 -4.04 26.13 -34.22
C GLN A 118 -3.87 24.96 -33.25
N PRO A 119 -2.69 24.81 -32.61
CA PRO A 119 -2.45 23.73 -31.67
C PRO A 119 -3.40 23.74 -30.47
N THR A 120 -3.91 24.92 -30.07
CA THR A 120 -4.92 25.07 -29.02
C THR A 120 -6.27 24.46 -29.39
N ALA A 121 -6.75 24.70 -30.59
CA ALA A 121 -8.01 24.12 -31.06
C ALA A 121 -7.87 22.59 -31.22
N LYS A 122 -6.76 22.16 -31.81
CA LYS A 122 -6.49 20.72 -31.99
C LYS A 122 -6.25 19.97 -30.70
N SER A 123 -5.58 20.61 -29.72
CA SER A 123 -5.40 19.98 -28.41
C SER A 123 -6.72 19.78 -27.69
N GLN A 124 -7.66 20.72 -27.80
CA GLN A 124 -9.00 20.57 -27.24
C GLN A 124 -9.75 19.41 -27.91
N GLU A 125 -9.74 19.34 -29.25
CA GLU A 125 -10.37 18.24 -30.00
C GLU A 125 -9.81 16.88 -29.57
N VAL A 126 -8.48 16.75 -29.47
CA VAL A 126 -7.82 15.51 -29.09
C VAL A 126 -8.14 15.16 -27.64
N PHE A 127 -8.10 16.15 -26.74
CA PHE A 127 -8.43 15.96 -25.33
C PHE A 127 -9.88 15.48 -25.17
N ASP A 128 -10.83 16.14 -25.82
CA ASP A 128 -12.26 15.78 -25.76
C ASP A 128 -12.50 14.36 -26.28
N ARG A 129 -11.84 14.00 -27.37
CA ARG A 129 -11.95 12.66 -27.97
C ARG A 129 -11.38 11.56 -27.08
N LEU A 130 -10.24 11.81 -26.40
CA LEU A 130 -9.51 10.78 -25.64
C LEU A 130 -9.87 10.76 -24.15
N PHE A 131 -10.18 11.92 -23.55
CA PHE A 131 -10.25 12.08 -22.11
C PHE A 131 -11.57 12.66 -21.58
N ALA A 132 -12.50 13.10 -22.43
CA ALA A 132 -13.82 13.52 -21.94
C ALA A 132 -14.66 12.32 -21.47
N ASN A 133 -14.58 11.19 -22.21
CA ASN A 133 -15.14 9.89 -21.82
C ASN A 133 -14.10 8.83 -22.16
N PRO A 134 -13.07 8.64 -21.33
CA PRO A 134 -11.90 7.87 -21.68
C PRO A 134 -12.20 6.36 -21.78
N ASP A 135 -11.81 5.77 -22.87
CA ASP A 135 -11.61 4.32 -22.98
C ASP A 135 -10.21 3.99 -22.44
N TRP A 136 -10.15 3.74 -21.13
CA TRP A 136 -8.87 3.49 -20.45
C TRP A 136 -8.14 2.26 -20.99
N ALA A 137 -8.87 1.20 -21.36
CA ALA A 137 -8.26 0.00 -21.95
C ALA A 137 -7.65 0.29 -23.32
N GLY A 138 -8.37 1.02 -24.17
CA GLY A 138 -7.87 1.48 -25.47
C GLY A 138 -6.70 2.44 -25.36
N LEU A 139 -6.72 3.36 -24.38
CA LEU A 139 -5.62 4.27 -24.10
C LEU A 139 -4.36 3.53 -23.62
N TYR A 140 -4.52 2.47 -22.82
CA TYR A 140 -3.42 1.62 -22.37
C TYR A 140 -2.70 0.97 -23.55
N GLU A 141 -3.46 0.39 -24.49
CA GLU A 141 -2.92 -0.19 -25.72
C GLU A 141 -2.26 0.87 -26.61
N GLN A 142 -2.93 2.02 -26.80
CA GLN A 142 -2.42 3.13 -27.61
C GLN A 142 -1.12 3.72 -27.05
N ALA A 143 -0.97 3.77 -25.73
CA ALA A 143 0.25 4.23 -25.06
C ALA A 143 1.38 3.20 -25.14
N GLY A 144 1.11 1.97 -25.58
CA GLY A 144 2.09 0.89 -25.65
C GLY A 144 2.51 0.36 -24.29
N CYS A 145 1.62 0.47 -23.29
CA CYS A 145 1.86 -0.08 -21.96
C CYS A 145 1.94 -1.61 -22.02
N GLN A 146 2.77 -2.18 -21.17
CA GLN A 146 2.97 -3.63 -21.12
C GLN A 146 2.20 -4.23 -19.96
N ASP A 147 1.55 -5.36 -20.22
CA ASP A 147 0.92 -6.18 -19.20
C ASP A 147 2.00 -6.81 -18.30
N THR A 148 1.69 -6.94 -17.02
CA THR A 148 2.43 -7.81 -16.11
C THR A 148 1.80 -9.23 -16.12
N ALA A 149 2.39 -10.17 -15.40
CA ALA A 149 1.78 -11.48 -15.22
C ALA A 149 0.42 -11.40 -14.51
N TYR A 150 0.21 -10.39 -13.68
CA TYR A 150 -0.94 -10.28 -12.77
C TYR A 150 -1.94 -9.20 -13.16
N GLU A 151 -1.52 -8.20 -13.91
CA GLU A 151 -2.36 -7.05 -14.28
C GLU A 151 -2.10 -6.63 -15.73
N GLY A 152 -3.16 -6.42 -16.47
CA GLY A 152 -3.14 -5.92 -17.83
C GLY A 152 -4.07 -4.73 -18.02
N LYS A 153 -4.48 -4.49 -19.27
CA LYS A 153 -5.32 -3.36 -19.67
C LYS A 153 -6.64 -3.26 -18.90
N ASP A 154 -7.27 -4.39 -18.57
CA ASP A 154 -8.57 -4.40 -17.88
C ASP A 154 -8.40 -3.96 -16.41
N ALA A 155 -7.33 -4.40 -15.74
CA ALA A 155 -6.97 -3.94 -14.41
C ALA A 155 -6.64 -2.44 -14.41
N PHE A 156 -5.90 -1.97 -15.42
CA PHE A 156 -5.62 -0.55 -15.59
C PHE A 156 -6.90 0.26 -15.81
N ALA A 157 -7.82 -0.22 -16.62
CA ALA A 157 -9.10 0.45 -16.86
C ALA A 157 -9.93 0.55 -15.57
N ALA A 158 -9.97 -0.51 -14.77
CA ALA A 158 -10.63 -0.51 -13.45
C ALA A 158 -9.97 0.49 -12.50
N TYR A 159 -8.64 0.45 -12.38
CA TYR A 159 -7.85 1.37 -11.56
C TYR A 159 -8.11 2.83 -11.92
N MET A 160 -8.03 3.18 -13.21
CA MET A 160 -8.24 4.55 -13.65
C MET A 160 -9.70 4.99 -13.50
N THR A 161 -10.65 4.10 -13.69
CA THR A 161 -12.08 4.38 -13.47
C THR A 161 -12.35 4.71 -12.01
N GLU A 162 -11.78 3.94 -11.08
CA GLU A 162 -11.87 4.19 -9.64
C GLU A 162 -11.15 5.49 -9.25
N LYS A 163 -9.92 5.67 -9.72
CA LYS A 163 -9.08 6.84 -9.41
C LYS A 163 -9.69 8.16 -9.89
N VAL A 164 -10.20 8.18 -11.11
CA VAL A 164 -10.84 9.38 -11.68
C VAL A 164 -12.22 9.57 -11.07
N GLY A 165 -12.97 8.51 -10.81
CA GLY A 165 -14.33 8.57 -10.31
C GLY A 165 -15.20 9.44 -11.22
N GLY A 166 -15.89 10.41 -10.67
CA GLY A 166 -16.64 11.42 -11.42
C GLY A 166 -15.92 12.75 -11.61
N SER A 167 -14.61 12.80 -11.35
CA SER A 167 -13.82 14.04 -11.40
C SER A 167 -13.55 14.46 -12.84
N GLN A 168 -13.56 15.76 -13.07
CA GLN A 168 -13.26 16.33 -14.38
C GLN A 168 -11.74 16.38 -14.61
N LEU A 169 -11.29 15.82 -15.72
CA LEU A 169 -9.92 15.92 -16.18
C LEU A 169 -9.64 17.27 -16.82
N THR A 170 -8.41 17.73 -16.71
CA THR A 170 -7.93 18.97 -17.32
C THR A 170 -6.61 18.68 -18.06
N TYR A 171 -6.18 19.63 -18.90
CA TYR A 171 -4.86 19.51 -19.52
C TYR A 171 -4.11 20.83 -19.53
N THR A 172 -2.78 20.77 -19.59
CA THR A 172 -1.91 21.94 -19.64
C THR A 172 -0.77 21.73 -20.63
N GLU A 173 -0.52 22.75 -21.47
CA GLU A 173 0.65 22.75 -22.36
C GLU A 173 1.93 22.82 -21.54
N THR A 174 2.96 22.09 -21.94
CA THR A 174 4.30 22.20 -21.36
C THR A 174 5.23 23.00 -22.26
N SER A 175 6.06 23.83 -21.65
CA SER A 175 7.10 24.61 -22.34
C SER A 175 8.31 23.81 -22.78
N ALA A 176 8.34 22.49 -22.60
CA ALA A 176 9.46 21.65 -23.02
C ALA A 176 9.58 21.66 -24.54
N GLY A 177 10.57 22.38 -25.03
CA GLY A 177 10.85 22.67 -26.43
C GLY A 177 11.10 21.44 -27.30
N LEU A 178 10.01 20.87 -27.78
CA LEU A 178 10.07 19.98 -28.93
C LEU A 178 10.14 20.86 -30.19
N SER A 179 11.16 20.70 -30.98
CA SER A 179 11.42 21.56 -32.17
C SER A 179 10.31 21.47 -33.23
N GLN A 180 9.44 20.45 -33.19
CA GLN A 180 8.33 20.23 -34.15
C GLN A 180 7.08 19.65 -33.49
N GLY A 181 6.90 19.74 -32.18
CA GLY A 181 5.76 19.16 -31.48
C GLY A 181 5.35 19.94 -30.25
N LYS A 182 4.18 19.63 -29.74
CA LYS A 182 3.61 20.14 -28.50
C LYS A 182 3.27 18.99 -27.57
N LYS A 183 3.60 19.12 -26.29
CA LYS A 183 3.24 18.15 -25.25
C LYS A 183 2.20 18.76 -24.32
N TYR A 184 1.17 18.02 -24.01
CA TYR A 184 0.10 18.39 -23.11
C TYR A 184 -0.02 17.35 -22.00
N TYR A 185 0.13 17.78 -20.74
CA TYR A 185 -0.12 16.90 -19.59
C TYR A 185 -1.61 16.87 -19.27
N VAL A 186 -2.15 15.66 -19.14
CA VAL A 186 -3.48 15.40 -18.62
C VAL A 186 -3.40 15.27 -17.11
N LYS A 187 -4.33 15.95 -16.42
CA LYS A 187 -4.32 16.07 -14.97
C LYS A 187 -5.66 15.70 -14.36
N LEU A 188 -5.58 15.10 -13.18
CA LEU A 188 -6.65 14.93 -12.21
C LEU A 188 -6.35 15.86 -11.02
N GLY A 189 -7.01 17.01 -10.96
CA GLY A 189 -6.58 18.08 -10.05
C GLY A 189 -5.15 18.55 -10.37
N ASP A 190 -4.24 18.41 -9.41
CA ASP A 190 -2.82 18.73 -9.59
C ASP A 190 -1.96 17.55 -10.05
N GLU A 191 -2.49 16.33 -9.95
CA GLU A 191 -1.78 15.11 -10.33
C GLU A 191 -1.75 14.91 -11.83
N ARG A 192 -0.59 14.54 -12.37
CA ARG A 192 -0.43 14.18 -13.79
C ARG A 192 -0.72 12.69 -13.96
N ILE A 193 -1.73 12.37 -14.76
CA ILE A 193 -2.15 11.00 -15.04
C ILE A 193 -1.81 10.54 -16.47
N GLY A 194 -1.35 11.46 -17.31
CA GLY A 194 -0.95 11.14 -18.67
C GLY A 194 -0.45 12.35 -19.44
N ALA A 195 -0.11 12.13 -20.69
CA ALA A 195 0.22 13.18 -21.65
C ALA A 195 -0.16 12.75 -23.06
N PHE A 196 -0.44 13.72 -23.91
CA PHE A 196 -0.53 13.51 -25.36
C PHE A 196 0.35 14.51 -26.10
N TYR A 197 0.78 14.12 -27.26
CA TYR A 197 1.68 14.88 -28.11
C TYR A 197 0.99 15.22 -29.42
N LEU A 198 1.08 16.47 -29.84
CA LEU A 198 0.73 16.90 -31.19
C LEU A 198 2.00 17.13 -31.99
N THR A 199 2.03 16.58 -33.20
CA THR A 199 3.11 16.74 -34.16
C THR A 199 2.58 17.50 -35.36
N ASN A 200 3.27 18.55 -35.80
CA ASN A 200 2.89 19.30 -36.99
C ASN A 200 3.45 18.61 -38.24
N GLN A 201 2.57 18.19 -39.13
CA GLN A 201 2.90 17.52 -40.39
C GLN A 201 3.14 18.51 -41.54
N ALA A 202 2.87 19.81 -41.36
CA ALA A 202 3.08 20.80 -42.41
C ALA A 202 4.55 20.85 -42.83
N THR A 203 4.81 20.73 -44.13
CA THR A 203 6.16 20.65 -44.70
C THR A 203 6.82 22.00 -44.88
N LYS A 204 6.02 23.09 -44.98
CA LYS A 204 6.52 24.47 -45.15
C LYS A 204 5.96 25.37 -44.06
N LYS A 205 6.75 26.36 -43.63
CA LYS A 205 6.33 27.36 -42.63
C LYS A 205 5.13 28.24 -43.06
N THR A 206 4.88 28.30 -44.36
CA THR A 206 3.78 29.07 -44.97
C THR A 206 2.48 28.30 -45.10
N ASP A 207 2.53 27.01 -44.89
CA ASP A 207 1.35 26.15 -44.95
C ASP A 207 0.50 26.33 -43.70
N ILE A 208 -0.78 26.08 -43.80
CA ILE A 208 -1.66 25.99 -42.62
C ILE A 208 -1.12 24.85 -41.74
N PRO A 209 -0.94 25.06 -40.42
CA PRO A 209 -0.48 24.00 -39.54
C PRO A 209 -1.38 22.78 -39.61
N ASP A 210 -0.79 21.61 -39.70
CA ASP A 210 -1.48 20.33 -39.70
C ASP A 210 -1.03 19.52 -38.50
N TRP A 211 -1.75 19.68 -37.38
CA TRP A 211 -1.43 19.02 -36.11
C TRP A 211 -2.18 17.70 -35.99
N GLU A 212 -1.41 16.64 -35.82
CA GLU A 212 -1.92 15.31 -35.60
C GLU A 212 -1.47 14.77 -34.24
N LEU A 213 -2.26 13.83 -33.70
CA LEU A 213 -1.88 13.08 -32.51
C LEU A 213 -0.68 12.18 -32.84
N GLY A 214 0.47 12.46 -32.24
CA GLY A 214 1.68 11.66 -32.43
C GLY A 214 1.79 10.51 -31.43
N LYS A 215 1.62 10.79 -30.16
CA LYS A 215 1.81 9.81 -29.08
C LYS A 215 0.90 10.12 -27.90
N VAL A 216 0.49 9.05 -27.20
CA VAL A 216 -0.12 9.13 -25.86
C VAL A 216 0.85 8.50 -24.86
N GLU A 217 0.97 9.08 -23.69
CA GLU A 217 1.69 8.53 -22.54
C GLU A 217 0.73 8.47 -21.35
N LEU A 218 0.77 7.39 -20.61
CA LEU A 218 0.02 7.24 -19.37
C LEU A 218 1.01 7.29 -18.20
N ILE A 219 0.60 7.96 -17.12
CA ILE A 219 1.39 8.11 -15.90
C ILE A 219 0.58 7.49 -14.78
N PHE A 220 1.04 6.39 -14.27
CA PHE A 220 0.43 5.66 -13.17
C PHE A 220 1.51 4.88 -12.41
N ASP A 221 1.27 4.65 -11.14
CA ASP A 221 2.19 3.94 -10.28
C ASP A 221 1.72 2.49 -10.11
N ARG A 222 2.68 1.57 -10.09
CA ARG A 222 2.53 0.18 -9.66
C ARG A 222 3.27 0.02 -8.34
N ALA A 223 2.89 0.84 -7.36
CA ALA A 223 3.59 0.92 -6.08
C ALA A 223 2.99 0.01 -5.01
N ASP A 224 1.78 -0.51 -5.25
CA ASP A 224 1.08 -1.31 -4.27
C ASP A 224 1.72 -2.69 -4.12
N GLY A 225 1.86 -3.10 -2.87
CA GLY A 225 2.32 -4.42 -2.49
C GLY A 225 1.39 -5.04 -1.47
N TYR A 226 1.22 -6.35 -1.56
CA TYR A 226 0.32 -7.09 -0.69
C TYR A 226 0.99 -8.34 -0.14
N LEU A 227 0.67 -8.66 1.10
CA LEU A 227 1.08 -9.88 1.74
C LEU A 227 -0.06 -10.91 1.70
N ILE A 228 0.29 -12.17 1.54
CA ILE A 228 -0.66 -13.28 1.51
C ILE A 228 -0.15 -14.35 2.48
N GLN A 229 -0.93 -14.57 3.54
CA GLN A 229 -0.66 -15.61 4.53
C GLN A 229 -1.48 -16.84 4.18
N LYS A 230 -0.82 -17.97 4.03
CA LYS A 230 -1.41 -19.26 3.69
C LYS A 230 -0.78 -20.41 4.48
N VAL A 231 -1.45 -21.53 4.56
CA VAL A 231 -0.86 -22.79 5.06
C VAL A 231 0.18 -23.28 4.06
N ASP A 232 1.31 -23.78 4.57
CA ASP A 232 2.36 -24.40 3.73
C ASP A 232 1.79 -25.54 2.88
N GLY A 233 2.18 -25.57 1.62
CA GLY A 233 1.66 -26.53 0.63
C GLY A 233 0.32 -26.13 -0.01
N HIS A 234 -0.36 -25.09 0.47
CA HIS A 234 -1.48 -24.49 -0.23
C HIS A 234 -1.00 -23.55 -1.33
N ARG A 235 -1.80 -23.37 -2.38
CA ARG A 235 -1.47 -22.54 -3.55
C ARG A 235 -2.24 -21.23 -3.50
N ALA A 236 -1.54 -20.12 -3.60
CA ALA A 236 -2.17 -18.81 -3.68
C ALA A 236 -2.20 -18.33 -5.14
N PHE A 237 -3.30 -17.69 -5.51
CA PHE A 237 -3.51 -17.09 -6.83
C PHE A 237 -3.81 -15.61 -6.66
N VAL A 238 -3.19 -14.80 -7.49
CA VAL A 238 -3.43 -13.35 -7.57
C VAL A 238 -4.00 -13.05 -8.95
N ASN A 239 -5.20 -12.50 -9.00
CA ASN A 239 -5.95 -12.25 -10.24
C ASN A 239 -6.02 -13.50 -11.15
N GLY A 240 -6.10 -14.69 -10.54
CA GLY A 240 -6.18 -15.97 -11.24
C GLY A 240 -4.82 -16.56 -11.66
N VAL A 241 -3.71 -15.92 -11.36
CA VAL A 241 -2.35 -16.41 -11.65
C VAL A 241 -1.70 -16.93 -10.39
N GLU A 242 -1.19 -18.15 -10.42
CA GLU A 242 -0.54 -18.78 -9.28
C GLU A 242 0.76 -18.09 -8.90
N LEU A 243 0.96 -17.88 -7.60
CA LEU A 243 2.22 -17.43 -7.01
C LEU A 243 3.07 -18.67 -6.69
N ASP A 244 4.24 -18.75 -7.26
CA ASP A 244 5.21 -19.79 -6.93
C ASP A 244 5.94 -19.50 -5.60
N ASP A 245 6.75 -20.44 -5.13
CA ASP A 245 7.47 -20.33 -3.86
C ASP A 245 8.51 -19.18 -3.85
N SER A 246 8.87 -18.63 -5.01
CA SER A 246 9.80 -17.49 -5.07
C SER A 246 9.24 -16.22 -4.44
N PHE A 247 7.92 -16.11 -4.35
CA PHE A 247 7.22 -15.02 -3.66
C PHE A 247 7.18 -15.20 -2.14
N THR A 248 7.50 -16.40 -1.60
CA THR A 248 7.51 -16.63 -0.16
C THR A 248 8.66 -15.87 0.50
N ILE A 249 8.31 -14.96 1.41
CA ILE A 249 9.28 -14.12 2.14
C ILE A 249 9.48 -14.59 3.58
N GLN A 250 8.50 -15.29 4.12
CA GLN A 250 8.54 -15.81 5.48
C GLN A 250 7.85 -17.16 5.54
N THR A 251 8.45 -18.07 6.30
CA THR A 251 7.83 -19.33 6.71
C THR A 251 7.86 -19.39 8.22
N THR A 252 6.72 -19.64 8.84
CA THR A 252 6.59 -19.69 10.29
C THR A 252 6.12 -21.08 10.69
N SER A 253 6.86 -21.70 11.61
CA SER A 253 6.44 -22.89 12.35
C SER A 253 6.31 -22.55 13.83
N THR A 254 5.77 -23.45 14.62
CA THR A 254 5.75 -23.27 16.07
C THR A 254 6.87 -24.10 16.70
N SER A 255 7.40 -23.66 17.84
CA SER A 255 8.35 -24.47 18.63
C SER A 255 7.74 -25.75 19.21
N ALA A 256 6.42 -25.95 19.00
CA ALA A 256 5.71 -27.18 19.30
C ALA A 256 6.29 -28.40 18.57
N GLU A 257 6.95 -28.23 17.44
CA GLU A 257 7.53 -29.33 16.65
C GLU A 257 8.52 -30.20 17.43
N GLU A 258 9.22 -29.62 18.42
CA GLU A 258 10.15 -30.37 19.31
C GLU A 258 9.42 -31.45 20.14
N TYR A 259 8.13 -31.27 20.38
CA TYR A 259 7.30 -32.14 21.21
C TYR A 259 6.43 -33.10 20.38
N LEU A 260 6.42 -32.94 19.07
CA LEU A 260 5.62 -33.81 18.20
C LEU A 260 6.35 -35.14 17.96
N PRO A 261 5.62 -36.24 17.80
CA PRO A 261 6.20 -37.53 17.39
C PRO A 261 6.95 -37.38 16.07
N VAL A 262 8.05 -38.14 15.94
CA VAL A 262 8.85 -38.18 14.71
C VAL A 262 7.97 -38.48 13.49
N GLY A 263 8.03 -37.61 12.48
CA GLY A 263 7.22 -37.73 11.26
C GLY A 263 5.88 -36.99 11.30
N THR A 264 5.54 -36.37 12.43
CA THR A 264 4.41 -35.39 12.48
C THR A 264 4.93 -34.02 12.12
N VAL A 265 4.37 -33.42 11.09
CA VAL A 265 4.70 -32.03 10.68
C VAL A 265 3.64 -31.11 11.26
N GLY A 266 4.07 -30.10 12.02
CA GLY A 266 3.20 -29.02 12.45
C GLY A 266 2.73 -28.21 11.23
N ALA A 267 1.57 -27.60 11.33
CA ALA A 267 1.13 -26.66 10.32
C ALA A 267 2.13 -25.51 10.22
N LYS A 268 2.73 -25.36 9.06
CA LYS A 268 3.57 -24.20 8.74
C LYS A 268 2.72 -23.17 8.04
N ILE A 269 3.02 -21.92 8.31
CA ILE A 269 2.37 -20.78 7.67
C ILE A 269 3.41 -20.07 6.83
N ASP A 270 3.09 -19.89 5.57
CA ASP A 270 3.89 -19.12 4.64
C ASP A 270 3.28 -17.73 4.45
N VAL A 271 4.14 -16.75 4.35
CA VAL A 271 3.78 -15.40 3.91
C VAL A 271 4.46 -15.15 2.57
N GLN A 272 3.65 -14.93 1.56
CA GLN A 272 4.10 -14.52 0.23
C GLN A 272 3.93 -13.01 0.10
N SER A 273 4.83 -12.38 -0.67
CA SER A 273 4.77 -10.94 -0.97
C SER A 273 4.73 -10.73 -2.46
N ILE A 274 3.72 -10.02 -2.91
CA ILE A 274 3.62 -9.54 -4.29
C ILE A 274 3.68 -8.01 -4.29
N THR A 275 4.42 -7.44 -5.23
CA THR A 275 4.58 -5.99 -5.41
C THR A 275 4.37 -5.62 -6.86
N GLY A 276 4.28 -4.34 -7.14
CA GLY A 276 4.16 -3.87 -8.52
C GLY A 276 2.73 -3.95 -9.06
N LEU A 277 1.74 -3.86 -8.19
CA LEU A 277 0.32 -3.82 -8.54
C LEU A 277 -0.18 -2.37 -8.56
N MET A 278 -1.21 -2.12 -9.35
CA MET A 278 -1.90 -0.83 -9.44
C MET A 278 -3.00 -0.69 -8.38
N MET A 279 -3.61 -1.81 -7.98
CA MET A 279 -4.72 -1.82 -7.04
C MET A 279 -4.76 -3.13 -6.25
N ARG A 280 -5.64 -3.21 -5.23
CA ARG A 280 -5.85 -4.43 -4.46
C ARG A 280 -6.33 -5.56 -5.37
N PRO A 281 -5.60 -6.70 -5.41
CA PRO A 281 -5.94 -7.81 -6.27
C PRO A 281 -7.08 -8.67 -5.69
N THR A 282 -7.65 -9.51 -6.54
CA THR A 282 -8.42 -10.68 -6.09
C THR A 282 -7.45 -11.79 -5.72
N VAL A 283 -7.54 -12.27 -4.47
CA VAL A 283 -6.71 -13.39 -3.99
C VAL A 283 -7.58 -14.59 -3.71
N THR A 284 -7.22 -15.74 -4.24
CA THR A 284 -7.80 -17.04 -3.91
C THR A 284 -6.71 -17.99 -3.44
N ILE A 285 -7.04 -18.90 -2.53
CA ILE A 285 -6.13 -19.92 -2.02
C ILE A 285 -6.79 -21.27 -2.21
N GLN A 286 -6.04 -22.25 -2.67
CA GLN A 286 -6.50 -23.63 -2.82
C GLN A 286 -5.63 -24.55 -1.98
N ASP A 287 -6.27 -25.52 -1.34
CA ASP A 287 -5.57 -26.60 -0.65
C ASP A 287 -4.87 -27.56 -1.64
N GLN A 288 -4.20 -28.58 -1.12
CA GLN A 288 -3.50 -29.58 -1.95
C GLN A 288 -4.46 -30.41 -2.82
N SER A 289 -5.75 -30.48 -2.47
CA SER A 289 -6.78 -31.16 -3.26
C SER A 289 -7.37 -30.27 -4.36
N GLY A 290 -7.08 -28.99 -4.35
CA GLY A 290 -7.65 -27.97 -5.24
C GLY A 290 -8.95 -27.35 -4.72
N THR A 291 -9.32 -27.61 -3.46
CA THR A 291 -10.49 -26.99 -2.83
C THR A 291 -10.15 -25.54 -2.46
N GLU A 292 -11.04 -24.61 -2.82
CA GLU A 292 -10.86 -23.20 -2.49
C GLU A 292 -11.09 -22.97 -1.00
N MET A 293 -10.11 -22.30 -0.37
CA MET A 293 -10.11 -21.93 1.04
C MET A 293 -10.65 -20.50 1.21
N PRO A 294 -11.40 -20.23 2.28
CA PRO A 294 -11.85 -18.87 2.57
C PRO A 294 -10.66 -17.94 2.82
N VAL A 295 -10.69 -16.74 2.21
CA VAL A 295 -9.65 -15.72 2.35
C VAL A 295 -10.28 -14.42 2.79
N VAL A 296 -9.68 -13.76 3.78
CA VAL A 296 -10.09 -12.43 4.27
C VAL A 296 -8.92 -11.47 4.19
N TYR A 297 -9.17 -10.24 3.79
CA TYR A 297 -8.18 -9.19 3.88
C TYR A 297 -8.21 -8.56 5.27
N ASP A 298 -7.09 -8.66 5.98
CA ASP A 298 -6.86 -8.04 7.29
C ASP A 298 -6.34 -6.62 7.08
N GLU A 299 -7.21 -5.63 7.28
CA GLU A 299 -6.88 -4.20 7.07
C GLU A 299 -5.82 -3.70 8.06
N GLU A 300 -5.74 -4.26 9.27
CA GLU A 300 -4.76 -3.83 10.28
C GLU A 300 -3.34 -4.27 9.90
N LYS A 301 -3.23 -5.47 9.32
CA LYS A 301 -1.95 -6.04 8.90
C LYS A 301 -1.60 -5.75 7.44
N GLY A 302 -2.58 -5.27 6.66
CA GLY A 302 -2.42 -5.04 5.22
C GLY A 302 -2.16 -6.34 4.45
N MET A 303 -2.79 -7.46 4.85
CA MET A 303 -2.52 -8.77 4.27
C MET A 303 -3.79 -9.59 4.03
N PHE A 304 -3.75 -10.44 3.02
CA PHE A 304 -4.74 -11.49 2.83
C PHE A 304 -4.40 -12.67 3.73
N VAL A 305 -5.39 -13.18 4.46
CA VAL A 305 -5.21 -14.27 5.42
C VAL A 305 -6.14 -15.41 5.04
N GLU A 306 -5.58 -16.59 4.83
CA GLU A 306 -6.34 -17.81 4.72
C GLU A 306 -7.06 -18.08 6.04
N GLN A 307 -8.39 -18.24 5.96
CA GLN A 307 -9.19 -18.62 7.11
C GLN A 307 -9.21 -20.13 7.22
N THR A 308 -8.43 -20.66 8.14
CA THR A 308 -8.60 -22.03 8.58
C THR A 308 -9.74 -22.07 9.58
N GLU A 309 -10.73 -22.95 9.40
CA GLU A 309 -11.71 -23.20 10.45
C GLU A 309 -10.94 -23.60 11.70
N ALA A 310 -11.05 -22.78 12.74
CA ALA A 310 -10.50 -23.15 14.04
C ALA A 310 -11.21 -24.45 14.46
N THR A 311 -10.49 -25.55 14.39
CA THR A 311 -11.02 -26.85 14.85
C THR A 311 -11.40 -26.67 16.32
N ALA A 312 -12.67 -26.72 16.63
CA ALA A 312 -13.12 -26.56 18.01
C ALA A 312 -12.69 -27.77 18.82
N ILE A 313 -12.10 -27.52 19.99
CA ILE A 313 -11.78 -28.59 20.93
C ILE A 313 -13.06 -29.32 21.34
N SER A 314 -13.07 -30.65 21.25
CA SER A 314 -14.21 -31.46 21.68
C SER A 314 -14.31 -31.51 23.21
N ASP A 315 -15.51 -31.84 23.74
CA ASP A 315 -15.73 -32.00 25.19
C ASP A 315 -14.82 -33.06 25.81
N ALA A 316 -14.53 -34.16 25.08
CA ALA A 316 -13.62 -35.21 25.51
C ALA A 316 -12.18 -34.72 25.63
N GLU A 317 -11.71 -33.94 24.65
CA GLU A 317 -10.37 -33.35 24.65
C GLU A 317 -10.27 -32.29 25.76
N ARG A 318 -11.25 -31.41 25.89
CA ARG A 318 -11.33 -30.40 26.98
C ARG A 318 -11.25 -31.05 28.35
N THR A 319 -12.04 -32.11 28.58
CA THR A 319 -12.06 -32.86 29.84
C THR A 319 -10.70 -33.48 30.15
N ALA A 320 -10.01 -34.02 29.12
CA ALA A 320 -8.69 -34.60 29.30
C ALA A 320 -7.63 -33.52 29.65
N VAL A 321 -7.68 -32.35 28.99
CA VAL A 321 -6.77 -31.23 29.23
C VAL A 321 -6.94 -30.72 30.66
N MET A 322 -8.16 -30.33 31.05
CA MET A 322 -8.42 -29.78 32.39
C MET A 322 -8.15 -30.84 33.46
N GLY A 323 -8.58 -32.08 33.27
CA GLY A 323 -8.30 -33.14 34.24
C GLY A 323 -6.81 -33.39 34.45
N ALA A 324 -5.98 -33.29 33.40
CA ALA A 324 -4.54 -33.41 33.53
C ALA A 324 -3.92 -32.20 34.25
N LEU A 325 -4.33 -30.97 33.90
CA LEU A 325 -3.80 -29.74 34.49
C LEU A 325 -4.18 -29.61 35.96
N GLU A 326 -5.44 -29.83 36.30
CA GLU A 326 -5.92 -29.83 37.69
C GLU A 326 -5.24 -30.90 38.54
N ALA A 327 -5.15 -32.15 38.03
CA ALA A 327 -4.48 -33.23 38.75
C ALA A 327 -2.99 -32.93 39.00
N TYR A 328 -2.29 -32.35 38.00
CA TYR A 328 -0.91 -31.93 38.14
C TYR A 328 -0.78 -30.79 39.16
N SER A 329 -1.58 -29.74 39.03
CA SER A 329 -1.57 -28.58 39.94
C SER A 329 -1.93 -29.01 41.39
N GLY A 330 -2.95 -29.84 41.56
CA GLY A 330 -3.33 -30.38 42.85
C GLY A 330 -2.23 -31.28 43.45
N TYR A 331 -1.45 -31.98 42.63
CA TYR A 331 -0.31 -32.74 43.14
C TYR A 331 0.80 -31.82 43.67
N MET A 332 0.99 -30.67 43.08
CA MET A 332 1.98 -29.67 43.51
C MET A 332 1.72 -29.12 44.93
N ILE A 333 0.48 -29.16 45.39
CA ILE A 333 0.08 -28.76 46.75
C ILE A 333 -0.25 -29.96 47.65
N ASN A 334 0.04 -31.18 47.22
CA ASN A 334 -0.27 -32.43 47.91
C ASN A 334 -1.78 -32.73 48.07
N ALA A 335 -2.63 -32.14 47.22
CA ALA A 335 -4.07 -32.34 47.23
C ALA A 335 -4.55 -33.53 46.42
N SER A 336 -3.81 -33.93 45.36
CA SER A 336 -4.18 -35.06 44.49
C SER A 336 -3.95 -36.45 45.11
N GLY A 337 -3.36 -36.53 46.30
CA GLY A 337 -3.06 -37.80 46.99
C GLY A 337 -1.95 -38.58 46.33
N ALA A 338 -2.21 -39.86 45.97
CA ALA A 338 -1.18 -40.72 45.39
C ALA A 338 -0.78 -40.30 43.97
N ARG A 339 0.51 -40.45 43.62
CA ARG A 339 1.05 -40.16 42.30
C ARG A 339 0.27 -40.82 41.14
N GLN A 340 -0.30 -41.98 41.40
CA GLN A 340 -1.12 -42.71 40.41
C GLN A 340 -2.39 -41.93 40.02
N ASN A 341 -2.92 -41.10 40.88
CA ASN A 341 -4.08 -40.23 40.59
C ASN A 341 -3.75 -39.17 39.54
N VAL A 342 -2.50 -38.68 39.52
CA VAL A 342 -1.99 -37.77 38.50
C VAL A 342 -1.54 -38.56 37.26
N ALA A 343 -0.77 -39.59 37.49
CA ALA A 343 -0.15 -40.39 36.41
C ALA A 343 -1.16 -40.99 35.43
N LYS A 344 -2.40 -41.24 35.84
CA LYS A 344 -3.46 -41.73 34.94
C LYS A 344 -3.80 -40.84 33.77
N TYR A 345 -3.54 -39.54 33.88
CA TYR A 345 -3.76 -38.55 32.80
C TYR A 345 -2.58 -38.44 31.85
N PHE A 346 -1.44 -39.08 32.18
CA PHE A 346 -0.21 -38.97 31.43
C PHE A 346 0.17 -40.32 30.74
N ASP A 347 0.78 -40.21 29.58
CA ASP A 347 1.32 -41.40 28.93
C ASP A 347 2.50 -41.97 29.69
N SER A 348 2.43 -43.23 30.10
CA SER A 348 3.45 -43.89 30.91
C SER A 348 4.86 -43.94 30.25
N ASN A 349 4.91 -43.75 28.93
CA ASN A 349 6.17 -43.76 28.17
C ASN A 349 6.72 -42.35 27.94
N SER A 350 6.04 -41.31 28.42
CA SER A 350 6.43 -39.90 28.23
C SER A 350 7.40 -39.41 29.32
N ASP A 351 8.21 -38.45 28.95
CA ASP A 351 9.08 -37.75 29.91
C ASP A 351 8.26 -37.03 30.99
N ALA A 352 7.08 -36.49 30.62
CA ALA A 352 6.17 -35.85 31.56
C ALA A 352 5.74 -36.84 32.66
N TYR A 353 5.33 -38.09 32.29
CA TYR A 353 5.03 -39.13 33.25
C TYR A 353 6.23 -39.48 34.13
N GLN A 354 7.40 -39.70 33.51
CA GLN A 354 8.63 -40.07 34.22
C GLN A 354 9.06 -38.99 35.21
N ASN A 355 8.89 -37.72 34.83
CA ASN A 355 9.19 -36.59 35.70
C ASN A 355 8.23 -36.55 36.90
N ILE A 356 6.92 -36.72 36.71
CA ILE A 356 5.92 -36.80 37.80
C ILE A 356 6.30 -37.93 38.76
N MET A 357 6.68 -39.10 38.23
CA MET A 357 7.04 -40.27 39.06
C MET A 357 8.32 -40.08 39.86
N LYS A 358 9.22 -39.16 39.46
CA LYS A 358 10.47 -38.82 40.18
C LYS A 358 10.27 -37.74 41.24
N ILE A 359 9.20 -36.97 41.19
CA ILE A 359 8.99 -35.86 42.10
C ILE A 359 8.66 -36.40 43.50
N GLY A 360 9.36 -35.96 44.50
CA GLY A 360 9.18 -36.35 45.93
C GLY A 360 8.28 -35.40 46.65
N ALA A 361 7.58 -35.86 47.69
CA ALA A 361 6.68 -35.08 48.49
C ALA A 361 7.34 -33.90 49.23
N GLU A 362 8.63 -33.96 49.43
CA GLU A 362 9.44 -32.91 50.06
C GLU A 362 9.59 -31.64 49.23
N LEU A 363 9.24 -31.71 47.93
CA LEU A 363 9.32 -30.58 47.00
C LEU A 363 8.03 -29.75 46.96
N TRP A 364 7.01 -30.12 47.74
CA TRP A 364 5.69 -29.54 47.62
C TRP A 364 5.32 -28.59 48.77
N MET A 365 4.41 -27.67 48.48
CA MET A 365 3.77 -26.86 49.50
C MET A 365 2.82 -27.75 50.32
N ASN A 366 3.27 -28.32 51.39
CA ASN A 366 2.50 -29.20 52.27
C ASN A 366 1.59 -28.40 53.23
N THR A 367 0.61 -27.66 52.66
CA THR A 367 -0.16 -26.70 53.43
C THR A 367 -1.64 -26.61 53.06
N ASP A 368 -2.11 -27.52 52.25
CA ASP A 368 -3.50 -27.47 51.77
C ASP A 368 -4.49 -27.74 52.88
N ARG A 369 -5.36 -26.74 53.21
CA ARG A 369 -6.62 -26.90 53.95
C ARG A 369 -7.87 -26.82 53.06
N GLY A 370 -7.67 -26.66 51.78
CA GLY A 370 -8.67 -26.58 50.75
C GLY A 370 -8.14 -25.78 49.56
N HIS A 371 -8.53 -26.18 48.37
CA HIS A 371 -8.16 -25.51 47.15
C HIS A 371 -9.34 -25.39 46.20
N LYS A 372 -9.21 -24.47 45.23
CA LYS A 372 -10.13 -24.29 44.12
C LYS A 372 -9.35 -24.01 42.86
N PHE A 373 -9.82 -24.49 41.74
CA PHE A 373 -9.38 -24.09 40.42
C PHE A 373 -10.35 -23.06 39.87
N LEU A 374 -9.83 -21.98 39.38
CA LEU A 374 -10.56 -20.82 38.85
C LEU A 374 -9.97 -20.43 37.52
N ASP A 375 -10.73 -19.67 36.72
CA ASP A 375 -10.28 -19.05 35.48
C ASP A 375 -9.66 -20.05 34.48
N GLU A 376 -10.26 -21.24 34.40
CA GLU A 376 -9.80 -22.30 33.48
C GLU A 376 -9.98 -21.92 32.03
N THR A 377 -8.86 -21.87 31.29
CA THR A 377 -8.88 -21.55 29.87
C THR A 377 -8.05 -22.53 29.06
N ILE A 378 -8.45 -22.73 27.80
CA ILE A 378 -7.68 -23.47 26.78
C ILE A 378 -7.58 -22.55 25.58
N THR A 379 -6.36 -22.26 25.18
CA THR A 379 -6.02 -21.47 24.00
C THR A 379 -5.06 -22.25 23.10
N ASP A 380 -4.77 -21.70 21.93
CA ASP A 380 -3.79 -22.23 21.00
C ASP A 380 -3.97 -23.73 20.69
N TYR A 381 -5.23 -24.18 20.58
CA TYR A 381 -5.57 -25.54 20.23
C TYR A 381 -5.20 -25.83 18.79
N VAL A 382 -4.38 -26.86 18.59
CA VAL A 382 -3.96 -27.34 17.26
C VAL A 382 -4.20 -28.84 17.19
N LYS A 383 -5.03 -29.28 16.27
CA LYS A 383 -5.25 -30.70 15.97
C LYS A 383 -4.33 -31.11 14.81
N TYR A 384 -3.36 -31.99 15.07
CA TYR A 384 -2.42 -32.48 14.06
C TYR A 384 -2.99 -33.69 13.32
N THR A 385 -3.66 -34.59 14.04
CA THR A 385 -4.35 -35.76 13.50
C THR A 385 -5.58 -36.07 14.37
N ASP A 386 -6.38 -37.05 13.99
CA ASP A 386 -7.49 -37.52 14.83
C ASP A 386 -7.05 -38.13 16.16
N GLU A 387 -5.76 -38.44 16.30
CA GLU A 387 -5.17 -39.04 17.49
C GLU A 387 -4.13 -38.16 18.19
N LEU A 388 -3.96 -36.90 17.73
CA LEU A 388 -2.89 -36.00 18.22
C LEU A 388 -3.31 -34.56 18.19
N PHE A 389 -3.20 -33.87 19.34
CA PHE A 389 -3.39 -32.43 19.44
C PHE A 389 -2.47 -31.79 20.48
N SER A 390 -2.31 -30.49 20.41
CA SER A 390 -1.71 -29.66 21.45
C SER A 390 -2.60 -28.48 21.80
N CYS A 391 -2.38 -27.94 22.97
CA CYS A 391 -3.03 -26.71 23.41
C CYS A 391 -2.21 -26.02 24.49
N LYS A 392 -2.53 -24.78 24.76
CA LYS A 392 -2.07 -24.04 25.94
C LYS A 392 -3.23 -24.02 26.94
N ALA A 393 -3.00 -24.53 28.11
CA ALA A 393 -4.00 -24.61 29.17
C ALA A 393 -3.55 -23.80 30.38
N SER A 394 -4.47 -23.04 30.96
CA SER A 394 -4.20 -22.25 32.16
C SER A 394 -5.34 -22.30 33.16
N LEU A 395 -4.99 -22.13 34.41
CA LEU A 395 -5.91 -21.98 35.54
C LEU A 395 -5.28 -21.15 36.66
N THR A 396 -6.09 -20.57 37.52
CA THR A 396 -5.67 -20.01 38.81
C THR A 396 -5.96 -20.99 39.92
N MET A 397 -4.93 -21.51 40.56
CA MET A 397 -5.05 -22.36 41.72
C MET A 397 -5.09 -21.51 43.00
N GLN A 398 -6.23 -21.42 43.66
CA GLN A 398 -6.38 -20.76 44.95
C GLN A 398 -6.28 -21.77 46.08
N VAL A 399 -5.35 -21.55 47.01
CA VAL A 399 -5.04 -22.45 48.12
C VAL A 399 -5.32 -21.77 49.47
N THR A 400 -5.98 -22.45 50.39
CA THR A 400 -6.13 -22.00 51.77
C THR A 400 -4.95 -22.49 52.59
N LEU A 401 -4.16 -21.58 53.10
CA LEU A 401 -2.98 -21.86 53.89
C LEU A 401 -3.34 -22.26 55.35
N LYS A 402 -2.40 -22.77 56.13
CA LYS A 402 -2.59 -23.22 57.53
C LYS A 402 -3.11 -22.15 58.46
N ASP A 403 -2.81 -20.90 58.23
CA ASP A 403 -3.29 -19.74 59.00
C ASP A 403 -4.67 -19.25 58.54
N GLY A 404 -5.26 -19.89 57.50
CA GLY A 404 -6.56 -19.53 56.96
C GLY A 404 -6.50 -18.45 55.89
N SER A 405 -5.33 -17.93 55.54
CA SER A 405 -5.15 -16.99 54.43
C SER A 405 -5.30 -17.71 53.08
N LEU A 406 -5.63 -16.95 52.04
CA LEU A 406 -5.72 -17.44 50.67
C LEU A 406 -4.45 -17.00 49.88
N SER A 407 -3.90 -17.95 49.16
CA SER A 407 -2.86 -17.68 48.17
C SER A 407 -3.31 -18.15 46.81
N SER A 408 -3.04 -17.39 45.76
CA SER A 408 -3.38 -17.75 44.38
C SER A 408 -2.10 -17.93 43.56
N TYR A 409 -2.09 -18.95 42.72
CA TYR A 409 -1.02 -19.31 41.83
C TYR A 409 -1.57 -19.49 40.42
N ASP A 410 -1.04 -18.75 39.49
CA ASP A 410 -1.38 -18.91 38.09
C ASP A 410 -0.52 -20.06 37.52
N VAL A 411 -1.18 -21.01 36.90
CA VAL A 411 -0.57 -22.17 36.24
C VAL A 411 -0.89 -22.06 34.75
N GLU A 412 0.14 -22.08 33.95
CA GLU A 412 0.02 -22.07 32.50
C GLU A 412 1.00 -23.05 31.90
N GLU A 413 0.49 -24.01 31.11
CA GLU A 413 1.29 -25.06 30.51
C GLU A 413 0.90 -25.29 29.05
N SER A 414 1.88 -25.48 28.20
CA SER A 414 1.69 -26.05 26.86
C SER A 414 1.65 -27.55 26.96
N MET A 415 0.57 -28.16 26.51
CA MET A 415 0.28 -29.58 26.70
C MET A 415 0.04 -30.28 25.36
N PHE A 416 0.56 -31.51 25.27
CA PHE A 416 0.48 -32.34 24.07
C PHE A 416 -0.22 -33.64 24.40
N PHE A 417 -1.27 -33.96 23.67
CA PHE A 417 -2.14 -35.11 23.92
C PHE A 417 -2.14 -36.07 22.76
N ARG A 418 -2.20 -37.39 23.09
CA ARG A 418 -2.44 -38.43 22.13
C ARG A 418 -3.55 -39.37 22.58
N LEU A 419 -4.26 -39.94 21.61
CA LEU A 419 -5.30 -40.94 21.86
C LEU A 419 -4.64 -42.29 22.08
N LYS A 420 -4.85 -42.92 23.23
CA LYS A 420 -4.31 -44.20 23.59
C LYS A 420 -5.40 -45.07 24.19
N ASN A 421 -5.73 -46.19 23.53
CA ASN A 421 -6.79 -47.11 23.96
C ASN A 421 -8.14 -46.41 24.18
N GLY A 422 -8.47 -45.43 23.32
CA GLY A 422 -9.71 -44.68 23.39
C GLY A 422 -9.74 -43.54 24.43
N ASN A 423 -8.63 -43.28 25.12
CA ASN A 423 -8.51 -42.20 26.08
C ASN A 423 -7.43 -41.21 25.67
N TRP A 424 -7.71 -39.90 25.79
CA TRP A 424 -6.72 -38.86 25.65
C TRP A 424 -5.77 -38.85 26.82
N VAL A 425 -4.46 -38.91 26.56
CA VAL A 425 -3.40 -38.85 27.58
C VAL A 425 -2.37 -37.81 27.19
N CYS A 426 -1.93 -37.02 28.16
CA CYS A 426 -0.86 -36.07 27.98
C CYS A 426 0.49 -36.81 27.85
N TYR A 427 1.19 -36.62 26.75
CA TYR A 427 2.51 -37.19 26.55
C TYR A 427 3.64 -36.16 26.61
N GLY A 428 3.32 -34.88 26.55
CA GLY A 428 4.26 -33.78 26.68
C GLY A 428 3.65 -32.61 27.42
N MET A 429 4.41 -31.96 28.27
CA MET A 429 4.02 -30.76 29.00
C MET A 429 5.23 -29.88 29.24
N THR A 430 5.06 -28.59 29.02
CA THR A 430 6.12 -27.61 29.25
C THR A 430 5.53 -26.24 29.58
N ASN A 431 6.20 -25.51 30.48
CA ASN A 431 5.90 -24.13 30.79
C ASN A 431 6.57 -23.12 29.83
N LYS A 432 7.27 -23.62 28.81
CA LYS A 432 7.78 -22.78 27.73
C LYS A 432 6.64 -22.40 26.81
N ASP A 433 6.65 -21.19 26.33
CA ASP A 433 5.76 -20.77 25.27
C ASP A 433 6.18 -21.43 23.95
N VAL A 434 5.52 -22.55 23.63
CA VAL A 434 5.75 -23.29 22.39
C VAL A 434 4.86 -22.81 21.25
N THR A 435 3.94 -21.89 21.52
CA THR A 435 3.09 -21.29 20.51
C THR A 435 3.78 -20.09 19.85
N LYS A 436 4.88 -19.64 20.45
CA LYS A 436 5.68 -18.57 19.88
C LYS A 436 6.15 -18.98 18.47
N PRO A 437 5.79 -18.19 17.47
CA PRO A 437 6.19 -18.49 16.11
C PRO A 437 7.71 -18.47 15.99
N VAL A 438 8.28 -19.55 15.47
CA VAL A 438 9.67 -19.62 15.03
C VAL A 438 9.67 -19.35 13.55
N GLY A 439 10.02 -18.15 13.18
CA GLY A 439 9.99 -17.68 11.81
C GLY A 439 11.35 -17.82 11.14
N LYS A 440 11.30 -18.10 9.84
CA LYS A 440 12.41 -17.87 8.93
C LYS A 440 12.01 -16.78 7.97
N VAL A 441 12.91 -15.85 7.70
CA VAL A 441 12.70 -14.74 6.77
C VAL A 441 13.68 -14.82 5.62
N ARG A 442 13.21 -14.46 4.44
CA ARG A 442 14.05 -14.40 3.25
C ARG A 442 14.85 -13.11 3.26
N ILE A 443 16.17 -13.23 3.09
CA ILE A 443 17.06 -12.11 2.81
C ILE A 443 17.65 -12.34 1.42
N THR A 444 17.50 -11.36 0.54
CA THR A 444 18.03 -11.39 -0.82
C THR A 444 19.19 -10.43 -0.92
N PHE A 445 20.31 -10.90 -1.44
CA PHE A 445 21.54 -10.14 -1.64
C PHE A 445 21.73 -9.87 -3.12
N ILE A 446 21.95 -8.62 -3.48
CA ILE A 446 22.12 -8.12 -4.85
C ILE A 446 23.51 -7.51 -5.01
N SER A 447 24.13 -7.67 -6.16
CA SER A 447 25.50 -7.26 -6.44
C SER A 447 25.76 -5.78 -6.20
N ASP A 448 24.92 -4.91 -6.73
CA ASP A 448 24.88 -3.47 -6.47
C ASP A 448 23.55 -2.87 -6.98
N LEU A 449 23.38 -1.56 -6.77
CA LEU A 449 22.20 -0.82 -7.21
C LEU A 449 22.11 -0.62 -8.73
N ASN A 450 23.21 -0.81 -9.47
CA ASN A 450 23.26 -0.49 -10.89
C ASN A 450 22.97 -1.70 -11.78
N ASP A 451 23.54 -2.87 -11.44
CA ASP A 451 23.36 -4.08 -12.24
C ASP A 451 22.22 -4.99 -11.74
N GLY A 452 21.88 -4.87 -10.46
CA GLY A 452 20.72 -5.55 -9.87
C GLY A 452 20.79 -7.09 -9.88
N ILE A 453 21.97 -7.68 -10.05
CA ILE A 453 22.13 -9.14 -10.14
C ILE A 453 21.94 -9.77 -8.77
N THR A 454 20.99 -10.71 -8.65
CA THR A 454 20.79 -11.49 -7.43
C THR A 454 21.94 -12.45 -7.21
N LEU A 455 22.70 -12.26 -6.14
CA LEU A 455 23.81 -13.12 -5.76
C LEU A 455 23.35 -14.31 -4.90
N SER A 456 22.41 -14.07 -4.00
CA SER A 456 21.86 -15.09 -3.10
C SER A 456 20.49 -14.67 -2.60
N SER A 457 19.62 -15.66 -2.36
CA SER A 457 18.33 -15.46 -1.69
C SER A 457 18.10 -16.67 -0.79
N GLN A 458 18.14 -16.47 0.53
CA GLN A 458 18.12 -17.55 1.52
C GLN A 458 17.20 -17.20 2.68
N PHE A 459 16.74 -18.25 3.37
CA PHE A 459 15.96 -18.13 4.60
C PHE A 459 16.86 -18.21 5.82
N TYR A 460 16.73 -17.22 6.71
CA TYR A 460 17.41 -17.15 7.99
C TYR A 460 16.39 -17.18 9.12
N GLN A 461 16.77 -17.74 10.28
CA GLN A 461 15.97 -17.67 11.49
C GLN A 461 15.77 -16.20 11.89
N THR A 462 14.56 -15.83 12.29
CA THR A 462 14.27 -14.44 12.71
C THR A 462 15.09 -13.98 13.92
N ASP A 463 15.54 -14.91 14.75
CA ASP A 463 16.36 -14.70 15.95
C ASP A 463 17.80 -15.19 15.80
N ALA A 464 18.27 -15.37 14.56
CA ALA A 464 19.62 -15.83 14.30
C ALA A 464 20.66 -14.89 14.93
N ALA A 465 21.60 -15.45 15.70
CA ALA A 465 22.72 -14.70 16.28
C ALA A 465 23.81 -14.39 15.25
N THR A 466 23.93 -15.24 14.23
CA THR A 466 24.84 -15.05 13.09
C THR A 466 24.15 -15.41 11.80
N LEU A 467 24.60 -14.81 10.71
CA LEU A 467 24.17 -15.19 9.36
C LEU A 467 25.36 -15.13 8.40
N MET A 468 25.28 -15.97 7.36
CA MET A 468 26.28 -15.99 6.28
C MET A 468 25.76 -15.18 5.09
N THR A 469 26.55 -14.20 4.65
CA THR A 469 26.28 -13.43 3.45
C THR A 469 27.16 -13.92 2.29
N PRO A 470 26.80 -13.63 1.02
CA PRO A 470 27.70 -13.88 -0.09
C PRO A 470 29.04 -13.16 0.11
N VAL A 471 30.14 -13.87 -0.17
CA VAL A 471 31.46 -13.25 -0.27
C VAL A 471 31.58 -12.69 -1.69
N ILE A 472 31.87 -11.39 -1.79
CA ILE A 472 31.96 -10.70 -3.07
C ILE A 472 33.35 -10.07 -3.26
N THR A 473 33.80 -10.04 -4.51
CA THR A 473 35.06 -9.38 -4.88
C THR A 473 34.72 -7.96 -5.32
N ALA A 474 35.32 -6.96 -4.67
CA ALA A 474 35.15 -5.58 -5.06
C ALA A 474 35.74 -5.30 -6.45
N PRO A 475 35.13 -4.44 -7.28
CA PRO A 475 35.71 -3.95 -8.53
C PRO A 475 37.08 -3.29 -8.31
N GLU A 476 37.88 -3.20 -9.36
CA GLU A 476 39.22 -2.54 -9.32
C GLU A 476 39.09 -1.11 -8.78
N GLY A 477 39.92 -0.75 -7.81
CA GLY A 477 39.97 0.56 -7.17
C GLY A 477 38.84 0.79 -6.16
N LYS A 478 38.09 -0.25 -5.79
CA LYS A 478 37.03 -0.17 -4.77
C LYS A 478 37.23 -1.18 -3.65
N ILE A 479 36.60 -0.89 -2.51
CA ILE A 479 36.50 -1.80 -1.38
C ILE A 479 35.01 -2.06 -1.11
N PHE A 480 34.71 -3.26 -0.66
CA PHE A 480 33.37 -3.60 -0.19
C PHE A 480 33.17 -3.07 1.22
N SER A 481 32.16 -2.20 1.43
CA SER A 481 31.91 -1.52 2.70
C SER A 481 30.77 -2.17 3.51
N GLY A 482 29.96 -3.00 2.87
CA GLY A 482 28.88 -3.73 3.55
C GLY A 482 27.63 -3.88 2.69
N TRP A 483 26.61 -4.47 3.31
CA TRP A 483 25.30 -4.67 2.73
C TRP A 483 24.35 -3.55 3.17
N VAL A 484 23.75 -2.84 2.23
CA VAL A 484 22.85 -1.70 2.48
C VAL A 484 21.42 -2.02 2.09
N LYS A 485 20.50 -1.46 2.85
CA LYS A 485 19.08 -1.41 2.51
C LYS A 485 18.75 -0.03 1.95
N GLU A 486 17.99 -0.02 0.87
CA GLU A 486 17.41 1.19 0.32
C GLU A 486 16.13 1.54 1.08
N THR A 487 16.03 2.77 1.55
CA THR A 487 14.84 3.30 2.22
C THR A 487 14.46 4.65 1.62
N THR A 488 13.17 4.90 1.48
CA THR A 488 12.69 6.19 1.00
C THR A 488 12.22 7.04 2.18
N VAL A 489 12.94 8.11 2.47
CA VAL A 489 12.60 9.07 3.52
C VAL A 489 12.30 10.42 2.89
N ASN A 490 11.09 10.93 3.08
CA ASN A 490 10.65 12.23 2.50
C ASN A 490 10.85 12.34 0.97
N GLY A 491 10.63 11.24 0.24
CA GLY A 491 10.80 11.19 -1.21
C GLY A 491 12.26 11.18 -1.69
N ARG A 492 13.21 10.93 -0.79
CA ARG A 492 14.62 10.72 -1.12
C ARG A 492 15.02 9.31 -0.75
N THR A 493 15.74 8.68 -1.64
CA THR A 493 16.35 7.39 -1.39
C THR A 493 17.58 7.57 -0.50
N GLU A 494 17.59 6.85 0.64
CA GLU A 494 18.71 6.78 1.57
C GLU A 494 19.20 5.35 1.65
N LEU A 495 20.51 5.16 1.67
CA LEU A 495 21.16 3.86 1.85
C LEU A 495 21.59 3.72 3.29
N THR A 496 21.14 2.68 3.96
CA THR A 496 21.51 2.37 5.33
C THR A 496 22.30 1.07 5.35
N VAL A 497 23.51 1.09 5.91
CA VAL A 497 24.30 -0.13 6.12
C VAL A 497 23.58 -0.98 7.17
N VAL A 498 23.22 -2.21 6.77
CA VAL A 498 22.51 -3.18 7.63
C VAL A 498 23.51 -4.20 8.18
N PHE A 499 24.40 -4.71 7.33
CA PHE A 499 25.37 -5.72 7.69
C PHE A 499 26.77 -5.37 7.18
N THR A 500 27.76 -5.59 8.04
CA THR A 500 29.18 -5.53 7.65
C THR A 500 29.77 -6.91 7.97
N PRO A 501 29.90 -7.80 6.98
CA PRO A 501 30.46 -9.12 7.17
C PRO A 501 31.97 -9.08 7.38
N ASP A 502 32.48 -10.15 7.99
CA ASP A 502 33.92 -10.41 8.02
C ASP A 502 34.46 -10.92 6.67
N GLU A 503 35.72 -11.29 6.61
CA GLU A 503 36.38 -11.81 5.41
C GLU A 503 35.80 -13.14 4.89
N ASN A 504 35.07 -13.87 5.73
CA ASN A 504 34.40 -15.12 5.39
C ASN A 504 32.92 -14.93 5.03
N GLY A 505 32.40 -13.71 5.12
CA GLY A 505 31.02 -13.38 4.88
C GLY A 505 30.12 -13.59 6.10
N GLU A 506 30.66 -13.87 7.29
CA GLU A 506 29.90 -14.01 8.52
C GLU A 506 29.54 -12.65 9.13
N VAL A 507 28.28 -12.52 9.54
CA VAL A 507 27.74 -11.34 10.21
C VAL A 507 27.25 -11.73 11.59
N THR A 508 27.67 -11.02 12.63
CA THR A 508 27.07 -11.11 13.96
C THR A 508 25.86 -10.19 14.05
N VAL A 509 24.70 -10.76 14.35
CA VAL A 509 23.45 -10.02 14.55
C VAL A 509 23.40 -9.53 15.99
N PRO A 510 23.15 -8.23 16.26
CA PRO A 510 23.07 -7.72 17.62
C PRO A 510 21.99 -8.45 18.44
N ALA A 511 22.29 -8.76 19.70
CA ALA A 511 21.36 -9.46 20.57
C ALA A 511 20.04 -8.70 20.71
N GLY A 512 18.92 -9.42 20.57
CA GLY A 512 17.57 -8.83 20.61
C GLY A 512 17.08 -8.24 19.29
N THR A 513 17.88 -8.32 18.21
CA THR A 513 17.42 -7.96 16.86
C THR A 513 16.57 -9.08 16.30
N THR A 514 15.41 -8.75 15.79
CA THR A 514 14.59 -9.66 14.99
C THR A 514 14.83 -9.36 13.52
N LEU A 515 15.26 -10.37 12.76
CA LEU A 515 15.45 -10.23 11.31
C LEU A 515 14.08 -10.14 10.63
N GLU A 516 14.02 -9.27 9.62
CA GLU A 516 12.85 -9.08 8.76
C GLU A 516 13.18 -9.46 7.32
N PRO A 517 12.17 -9.77 6.49
CA PRO A 517 12.39 -9.94 5.04
C PRO A 517 12.98 -8.66 4.46
N MET A 518 14.09 -8.79 3.73
CA MET A 518 14.75 -7.62 3.14
C MET A 518 15.54 -7.96 1.89
N THR A 519 15.70 -6.95 1.05
CA THR A 519 16.63 -6.96 -0.08
C THR A 519 17.79 -6.03 0.25
N LEU A 520 19.00 -6.53 0.11
CA LEU A 520 20.24 -5.85 0.44
C LEU A 520 21.12 -5.74 -0.80
N TYR A 521 21.76 -4.59 -0.96
CA TYR A 521 22.65 -4.27 -2.06
C TYR A 521 24.08 -4.14 -1.56
N ALA A 522 25.04 -4.59 -2.35
CA ALA A 522 26.44 -4.39 -2.03
C ALA A 522 26.82 -2.92 -2.17
N LEU A 523 27.45 -2.37 -1.15
CA LEU A 523 28.03 -1.01 -1.18
C LEU A 523 29.53 -1.09 -1.42
N PHE A 524 29.99 -0.39 -2.45
CA PHE A 524 31.40 -0.26 -2.77
C PHE A 524 31.85 1.19 -2.64
N GLU A 525 32.92 1.41 -1.87
CA GLU A 525 33.57 2.70 -1.71
C GLU A 525 34.91 2.75 -2.48
N ASN A 526 35.44 3.93 -2.76
CA ASN A 526 36.74 4.05 -3.40
C ASN A 526 37.84 3.60 -2.44
N ALA A 527 38.76 2.79 -2.91
CA ALA A 527 39.98 2.50 -2.16
C ALA A 527 40.81 3.80 -2.04
N GLU A 528 41.19 4.17 -0.81
CA GLU A 528 42.03 5.35 -0.56
C GLU A 528 43.47 5.18 -1.13
#